data_be76cf7636ed2ab03066798928dee5c3
#
_entry.id   be76cf7636ed2ab03066798928dee5c3
#
_cell.length_a   1.000
_cell.length_b   1.000
_cell.length_c   1.000
_cell.angle_alpha   90.00
_cell.angle_beta   90.00
_cell.angle_gamma   90.00
#
_symmetry.space_group_name_H-M   'P 1'
#
loop_
_entity.id
_entity.type
_entity.pdbx_description
1 polymer ?
#
loop_
_entity_poly.entity_id
_entity_poly.type
_entity_poly.pdbx_seq_one_letter_code
_entity_poly.pdbx_strand_id
1 'polypeptide(L)'
;MFNKVVTNQTKTMVLLMLVFTAIILLFSGLVYFSIVNFSHQRFYELLKIRTTTIVQIEKSKDHLDLPENYVLNSSNDEELPMERDYVFAVPEDSNFKKISQEVHIPDYFFKNIVKKGEANYNDKEFYYIGQSFKSDDKEYIAIASAKNHYVVYYLGFLKRTLITCIVLSLFFSMIFSFYLSKTLFKPILKITGKVKDISSENLHLRLESQPDNKELNELVETFNDMLNRIETSFETQNHLIGNVSHELRTPLTSIMGEADVALSISRTGDEYKETLEIILDEAEKLDKKIKALLMIAQTGFDGKIQKMDKVRIDQLLWDVIETLRKIDTRNNIYLDISMLPDNPKKLKVQGNEQLLHLAVTNIIQNGCKYSNFQQVKVSLGATDTDVYIIIKDNGIGIPQEEMNKIYDPFFRASNTKNYEGYGIGLPLARNIVRMHNGELIVSSHENQGTTVQIRFPNFYSTQQEEKLV
;
A
#
# COMPACT_ATOMS: atom_id res chain seq x y z
N MET A 1 17.12 17.20 -13.60
CA MET A 1 16.15 16.25 -13.03
C MET A 1 14.72 16.79 -12.99
N PHE A 2 14.50 18.05 -12.67
CA PHE A 2 13.20 18.75 -12.69
C PHE A 2 12.48 18.64 -14.05
N ASN A 3 13.18 18.82 -15.17
CA ASN A 3 12.63 18.68 -16.52
C ASN A 3 12.08 17.27 -16.84
N LYS A 4 12.65 16.22 -16.25
CA LYS A 4 12.21 14.82 -16.47
C LYS A 4 10.92 14.49 -15.72
N VAL A 5 10.69 15.13 -14.59
CA VAL A 5 9.50 14.96 -13.74
C VAL A 5 8.31 15.75 -14.32
N VAL A 6 8.55 16.98 -14.78
CA VAL A 6 7.54 17.79 -15.49
C VAL A 6 7.13 17.10 -16.80
N THR A 7 8.07 16.46 -17.52
CA THR A 7 7.78 15.68 -18.74
C THR A 7 6.94 14.44 -18.45
N ASN A 8 7.07 13.78 -17.29
CA ASN A 8 6.23 12.63 -16.95
C ASN A 8 4.81 13.05 -16.55
N GLN A 9 4.66 14.18 -15.85
CA GLN A 9 3.36 14.73 -15.50
C GLN A 9 2.56 15.12 -16.75
N THR A 10 3.17 15.86 -17.67
CA THR A 10 2.55 16.21 -18.95
C THR A 10 2.22 14.99 -19.80
N LYS A 11 3.06 13.97 -19.80
CA LYS A 11 2.77 12.68 -20.50
C LYS A 11 1.55 11.96 -19.91
N THR A 12 1.42 11.90 -18.60
CA THR A 12 0.26 11.25 -17.94
C THR A 12 -1.04 12.01 -18.22
N MET A 13 -0.97 13.36 -18.19
CA MET A 13 -2.11 14.20 -18.54
C MET A 13 -2.54 14.02 -20.00
N VAL A 14 -1.59 14.03 -20.94
CA VAL A 14 -1.85 13.81 -22.36
C VAL A 14 -2.39 12.40 -22.59
N LEU A 15 -1.86 11.38 -21.91
CA LEU A 15 -2.34 10.00 -22.01
C LEU A 15 -3.79 9.88 -21.54
N LEU A 16 -4.14 10.46 -20.39
CA LEU A 16 -5.52 10.47 -19.88
C LEU A 16 -6.47 11.18 -20.87
N MET A 17 -6.07 12.33 -21.38
CA MET A 17 -6.84 13.06 -22.38
C MET A 17 -7.05 12.23 -23.65
N LEU A 18 -6.03 11.52 -24.13
CA LEU A 18 -6.13 10.65 -25.29
C LEU A 18 -7.08 9.46 -25.05
N VAL A 19 -7.01 8.82 -23.87
CA VAL A 19 -7.90 7.72 -23.50
C VAL A 19 -9.35 8.18 -23.44
N PHE A 20 -9.65 9.29 -22.78
CA PHE A 20 -11.01 9.85 -22.74
C PHE A 20 -11.52 10.21 -24.14
N THR A 21 -10.68 10.82 -24.96
CA THR A 21 -11.03 11.16 -26.36
C THR A 21 -11.33 9.90 -27.17
N ALA A 22 -10.52 8.85 -27.04
CA ALA A 22 -10.73 7.58 -27.73
C ALA A 22 -12.06 6.91 -27.32
N ILE A 23 -12.39 6.90 -26.04
CA ILE A 23 -13.67 6.36 -25.53
C ILE A 23 -14.85 7.13 -26.10
N ILE A 24 -14.79 8.47 -26.12
CA ILE A 24 -15.88 9.30 -26.64
C ILE A 24 -16.06 9.11 -28.15
N LEU A 25 -14.98 9.01 -28.92
CA LEU A 25 -15.03 8.75 -30.36
C LEU A 25 -15.61 7.37 -30.64
N LEU A 26 -15.22 6.34 -29.90
CA LEU A 26 -15.76 5.00 -30.03
C LEU A 26 -17.26 4.96 -29.72
N PHE A 27 -17.66 5.58 -28.60
CA PHE A 27 -19.08 5.66 -28.22
C PHE A 27 -19.91 6.42 -29.25
N SER A 28 -19.42 7.58 -29.72
CA SER A 28 -20.08 8.37 -30.76
C SER A 28 -20.23 7.59 -32.07
N GLY A 29 -19.20 6.83 -32.43
CA GLY A 29 -19.22 5.96 -33.60
C GLY A 29 -20.27 4.84 -33.48
N LEU A 30 -20.35 4.18 -32.32
CA LEU A 30 -21.35 3.16 -32.04
C LEU A 30 -22.79 3.72 -32.10
N VAL A 31 -23.01 4.88 -31.47
CA VAL A 31 -24.33 5.55 -31.49
C VAL A 31 -24.71 5.91 -32.91
N TYR A 32 -23.81 6.52 -33.67
CA TYR A 32 -24.06 6.87 -35.07
C TYR A 32 -24.41 5.63 -35.90
N PHE A 33 -23.61 4.59 -35.83
CA PHE A 33 -23.82 3.34 -36.57
C PHE A 33 -25.15 2.65 -36.20
N SER A 34 -25.45 2.58 -34.90
CA SER A 34 -26.71 2.00 -34.39
C SER A 34 -27.92 2.74 -34.90
N ILE A 35 -27.92 4.08 -34.83
CA ILE A 35 -29.05 4.90 -35.30
C ILE A 35 -29.22 4.83 -36.80
N VAL A 36 -28.12 4.83 -37.57
CA VAL A 36 -28.17 4.68 -39.01
C VAL A 36 -28.80 3.35 -39.40
N ASN A 37 -28.33 2.25 -38.82
CA ASN A 37 -28.87 0.91 -39.11
C ASN A 37 -30.35 0.79 -38.69
N PHE A 38 -30.69 1.25 -37.48
CA PHE A 38 -32.07 1.22 -37.01
C PHE A 38 -32.99 2.04 -37.93
N SER A 39 -32.57 3.25 -38.34
CA SER A 39 -33.34 4.10 -39.23
C SER A 39 -33.60 3.47 -40.61
N HIS A 40 -32.57 2.82 -41.17
CA HIS A 40 -32.75 2.09 -42.46
C HIS A 40 -33.72 0.92 -42.32
N GLN A 41 -33.60 0.11 -41.27
CA GLN A 41 -34.50 -1.02 -41.03
C GLN A 41 -35.95 -0.58 -40.89
N ARG A 42 -36.19 0.45 -40.06
CA ARG A 42 -37.55 0.99 -39.85
C ARG A 42 -38.15 1.55 -41.13
N PHE A 43 -37.36 2.20 -41.96
CA PHE A 43 -37.87 2.73 -43.22
C PHE A 43 -38.27 1.63 -44.21
N TYR A 44 -37.50 0.56 -44.28
CA TYR A 44 -37.88 -0.63 -45.05
C TYR A 44 -39.12 -1.33 -44.53
N GLU A 45 -39.33 -1.40 -43.21
CA GLU A 45 -40.56 -1.92 -42.60
C GLU A 45 -41.79 -1.12 -43.02
N LEU A 46 -41.70 0.23 -43.01
CA LEU A 46 -42.79 1.10 -43.46
C LEU A 46 -43.12 0.88 -44.94
N LEU A 47 -42.08 0.82 -45.81
CA LEU A 47 -42.31 0.50 -47.24
C LEU A 47 -42.89 -0.90 -47.44
N LYS A 48 -42.52 -1.87 -46.64
CA LYS A 48 -43.06 -3.24 -46.68
C LYS A 48 -44.55 -3.25 -46.33
N ILE A 49 -44.95 -2.52 -45.28
CA ILE A 49 -46.38 -2.36 -44.94
C ILE A 49 -47.13 -1.75 -46.11
N ARG A 50 -46.55 -0.71 -46.71
CA ARG A 50 -47.18 -0.06 -47.90
C ARG A 50 -47.33 -1.01 -49.05
N THR A 51 -46.25 -1.75 -49.42
CA THR A 51 -46.30 -2.73 -50.49
C THR A 51 -47.34 -3.81 -50.25
N THR A 52 -47.49 -4.26 -48.97
CA THR A 52 -48.50 -5.24 -48.60
C THR A 52 -49.92 -4.66 -48.78
N THR A 53 -50.12 -3.37 -48.41
CA THR A 53 -51.39 -2.66 -48.61
C THR A 53 -51.76 -2.58 -50.11
N ILE A 54 -50.77 -2.27 -50.97
CA ILE A 54 -50.96 -2.25 -52.43
C ILE A 54 -51.42 -3.63 -52.90
N VAL A 55 -50.76 -4.70 -52.47
CA VAL A 55 -51.12 -6.08 -52.80
C VAL A 55 -52.54 -6.42 -52.35
N GLN A 56 -52.98 -5.97 -51.16
CA GLN A 56 -54.31 -6.20 -50.65
C GLN A 56 -55.40 -5.43 -51.46
N ILE A 57 -55.09 -4.16 -51.79
CA ILE A 57 -56.01 -3.34 -52.61
C ILE A 57 -56.17 -4.00 -53.99
N GLU A 58 -55.12 -4.45 -54.62
CA GLU A 58 -55.17 -5.09 -55.91
C GLU A 58 -55.93 -6.44 -55.92
N LYS A 59 -55.77 -7.24 -54.88
CA LYS A 59 -56.53 -8.50 -54.71
C LYS A 59 -58.00 -8.27 -54.41
N SER A 60 -58.40 -7.10 -53.92
CA SER A 60 -59.79 -6.77 -53.61
C SER A 60 -60.58 -6.13 -54.78
N LYS A 61 -59.87 -5.75 -55.83
CA LYS A 61 -60.45 -5.19 -57.03
C LYS A 61 -60.91 -6.32 -57.94
N ASP A 62 -62.08 -6.93 -57.65
CA ASP A 62 -62.78 -7.83 -58.55
C ASP A 62 -63.24 -7.04 -59.78
N HIS A 63 -62.77 -7.43 -61.01
CA HIS A 63 -63.29 -7.04 -62.32
C HIS A 63 -63.23 -5.56 -62.79
N LEU A 64 -62.16 -4.86 -62.56
CA LEU A 64 -61.84 -3.63 -63.31
C LEU A 64 -60.72 -3.90 -64.28
N ASP A 65 -60.95 -3.67 -65.60
CA ASP A 65 -59.95 -3.70 -66.71
C ASP A 65 -58.92 -2.60 -66.42
N LEU A 66 -57.89 -2.92 -65.63
CA LEU A 66 -56.78 -2.05 -65.41
C LEU A 66 -55.74 -2.20 -66.47
N PRO A 67 -55.09 -1.14 -67.00
CA PRO A 67 -53.97 -1.23 -67.89
C PRO A 67 -52.88 -2.10 -67.25
N GLU A 68 -52.19 -2.94 -68.10
CA GLU A 68 -51.19 -3.92 -67.66
C GLU A 68 -50.04 -3.31 -66.82
N ASN A 69 -49.89 -1.98 -66.84
CA ASN A 69 -48.91 -1.25 -66.01
C ASN A 69 -49.47 0.10 -65.63
N TYR A 70 -49.52 0.43 -64.37
CA TYR A 70 -49.96 1.75 -63.89
C TYR A 70 -49.24 2.21 -62.64
N VAL A 71 -49.21 3.51 -62.44
CA VAL A 71 -48.69 4.20 -61.24
C VAL A 71 -49.88 4.65 -60.40
N LEU A 72 -49.96 4.16 -59.18
CA LEU A 72 -50.94 4.59 -58.21
C LEU A 72 -50.52 5.95 -57.62
N ASN A 73 -51.33 6.99 -57.83
CA ASN A 73 -51.20 8.19 -57.00
C ASN A 73 -52.06 8.00 -55.77
N SER A 74 -51.41 7.77 -54.63
CA SER A 74 -52.10 7.58 -53.34
C SER A 74 -52.77 8.88 -52.86
N SER A 75 -54.01 8.78 -52.47
CA SER A 75 -54.78 9.89 -51.95
C SER A 75 -55.25 9.65 -50.50
N ASN A 76 -54.43 9.11 -49.60
CA ASN A 76 -54.77 8.99 -48.18
C ASN A 76 -53.59 9.10 -47.23
N ASP A 77 -53.66 10.00 -46.38
CA ASP A 77 -53.32 10.42 -45.03
C ASP A 77 -52.00 10.00 -44.30
N GLU A 78 -51.18 9.14 -44.82
CA GLU A 78 -49.79 8.96 -44.35
C GLU A 78 -48.86 8.75 -45.55
N GLU A 79 -48.68 9.81 -46.33
CA GLU A 79 -47.78 9.79 -47.49
C GLU A 79 -46.31 9.84 -47.04
N LEU A 80 -45.59 8.78 -47.42
CA LEU A 80 -44.14 8.86 -47.35
C LEU A 80 -43.63 9.92 -48.36
N PRO A 81 -42.60 10.69 -48.05
CA PRO A 81 -42.13 11.78 -48.90
C PRO A 81 -41.79 11.27 -50.33
N MET A 82 -42.39 11.84 -51.36
CA MET A 82 -42.20 11.46 -52.75
C MET A 82 -42.51 9.99 -53.02
N GLU A 83 -43.52 9.46 -52.34
CA GLU A 83 -43.97 8.09 -52.54
C GLU A 83 -44.41 7.83 -53.99
N ARG A 84 -44.00 6.66 -54.53
CA ARG A 84 -44.41 6.17 -55.84
C ARG A 84 -44.68 4.69 -55.71
N ASP A 85 -45.87 4.29 -56.09
CA ASP A 85 -46.31 2.91 -56.12
C ASP A 85 -46.38 2.42 -57.57
N TYR A 86 -45.87 1.24 -57.81
CA TYR A 86 -45.89 0.63 -59.13
C TYR A 86 -46.44 -0.80 -59.06
N VAL A 87 -47.22 -1.17 -60.03
CA VAL A 87 -47.71 -2.53 -60.19
C VAL A 87 -47.42 -2.96 -61.63
N PHE A 88 -46.73 -4.09 -61.77
CA PHE A 88 -46.36 -4.64 -63.09
C PHE A 88 -46.72 -6.11 -63.16
N ALA A 89 -47.28 -6.54 -64.38
CA ALA A 89 -47.42 -7.94 -64.65
C ALA A 89 -46.03 -8.56 -64.94
N VAL A 90 -45.80 -9.75 -64.40
CA VAL A 90 -44.57 -10.52 -64.74
C VAL A 90 -44.60 -10.98 -66.17
N PRO A 91 -43.63 -10.55 -66.97
CA PRO A 91 -43.52 -11.00 -68.36
C PRO A 91 -43.34 -12.54 -68.49
N GLU A 92 -43.99 -13.22 -69.45
CA GLU A 92 -43.88 -14.66 -69.61
C GLU A 92 -42.43 -15.13 -69.88
N ASP A 93 -41.61 -14.31 -70.53
CA ASP A 93 -40.19 -14.54 -70.75
C ASP A 93 -39.27 -14.14 -69.61
N SER A 94 -39.83 -13.67 -68.50
CA SER A 94 -39.07 -13.11 -67.33
C SER A 94 -38.04 -12.06 -67.76
N ASN A 95 -38.28 -11.28 -68.80
CA ASN A 95 -37.42 -10.25 -69.35
C ASN A 95 -37.88 -8.88 -68.85
N PHE A 96 -37.26 -8.37 -67.76
CA PHE A 96 -37.61 -7.07 -67.12
C PHE A 96 -36.88 -5.87 -67.70
N LYS A 97 -36.08 -6.02 -68.81
CA LYS A 97 -35.27 -4.92 -69.37
C LYS A 97 -36.08 -3.68 -69.72
N LYS A 98 -37.28 -3.88 -70.31
CA LYS A 98 -38.16 -2.78 -70.73
C LYS A 98 -38.69 -2.01 -69.54
N ILE A 99 -39.19 -2.70 -68.50
CA ILE A 99 -39.69 -2.13 -67.24
C ILE A 99 -38.53 -1.46 -66.49
N SER A 100 -37.37 -2.11 -66.46
CA SER A 100 -36.14 -1.57 -65.82
C SER A 100 -35.72 -0.22 -66.43
N GLN A 101 -35.80 -0.07 -67.77
CA GLN A 101 -35.50 1.21 -68.40
C GLN A 101 -36.52 2.31 -68.14
N GLU A 102 -37.78 1.94 -68.06
CA GLU A 102 -38.87 2.89 -67.80
C GLU A 102 -38.84 3.49 -66.42
N VAL A 103 -38.65 2.66 -65.41
CA VAL A 103 -38.67 3.10 -63.99
C VAL A 103 -37.26 3.35 -63.38
N HIS A 104 -36.20 3.17 -64.18
CA HIS A 104 -34.80 3.36 -63.74
C HIS A 104 -34.39 2.49 -62.54
N ILE A 105 -34.99 1.30 -62.41
CA ILE A 105 -34.67 0.31 -61.40
C ILE A 105 -33.92 -0.86 -62.03
N PRO A 106 -32.80 -1.36 -61.45
CA PRO A 106 -31.99 -2.42 -62.03
C PRO A 106 -32.79 -3.74 -62.27
N ASP A 107 -32.55 -4.39 -63.39
CA ASP A 107 -33.20 -5.66 -63.80
C ASP A 107 -33.07 -6.78 -62.76
N TYR A 108 -31.95 -6.85 -62.05
CA TYR A 108 -31.72 -7.85 -61.02
C TYR A 108 -32.69 -7.71 -59.83
N PHE A 109 -33.22 -6.53 -59.55
CA PHE A 109 -34.19 -6.31 -58.47
C PHE A 109 -35.49 -7.05 -58.76
N PHE A 110 -36.04 -6.92 -59.98
CA PHE A 110 -37.26 -7.61 -60.43
C PHE A 110 -37.06 -9.13 -60.41
N LYS A 111 -35.91 -9.62 -60.90
CA LYS A 111 -35.58 -11.04 -60.86
C LYS A 111 -35.51 -11.59 -59.44
N ASN A 112 -34.99 -10.81 -58.51
CA ASN A 112 -34.93 -11.20 -57.11
C ASN A 112 -36.33 -11.25 -56.45
N ILE A 113 -37.25 -10.35 -56.84
CA ILE A 113 -38.64 -10.36 -56.34
C ILE A 113 -39.32 -11.65 -56.79
N VAL A 114 -39.26 -12.00 -58.05
CA VAL A 114 -39.85 -13.22 -58.58
C VAL A 114 -39.23 -14.49 -57.97
N LYS A 115 -37.91 -14.48 -57.72
CA LYS A 115 -37.22 -15.64 -57.15
C LYS A 115 -37.45 -15.85 -55.68
N LYS A 116 -37.54 -14.76 -54.89
CA LYS A 116 -37.59 -14.80 -53.40
C LYS A 116 -38.93 -14.41 -52.81
N GLY A 117 -39.89 -13.94 -53.64
CA GLY A 117 -41.16 -13.41 -53.21
C GLY A 117 -41.09 -11.93 -52.79
N GLU A 118 -39.97 -11.47 -52.28
CA GLU A 118 -39.71 -10.06 -51.94
C GLU A 118 -38.24 -9.68 -52.18
N ALA A 119 -38.00 -8.43 -52.50
CA ALA A 119 -36.66 -7.84 -52.56
C ALA A 119 -36.68 -6.36 -52.19
N ASN A 120 -35.53 -5.86 -51.70
CA ASN A 120 -35.29 -4.46 -51.46
C ASN A 120 -34.12 -3.95 -52.32
N TYR A 121 -34.20 -2.68 -52.67
CA TYR A 121 -33.15 -1.97 -53.41
C TYR A 121 -33.12 -0.51 -52.96
N ASN A 122 -31.97 0.12 -52.96
CA ASN A 122 -31.87 1.56 -52.82
C ASN A 122 -30.90 2.15 -53.84
N ASP A 123 -31.27 3.26 -54.40
CA ASP A 123 -30.35 4.15 -55.06
C ASP A 123 -30.09 5.35 -54.16
N LYS A 124 -29.12 6.09 -54.23
CA LYS A 124 -28.71 7.16 -53.30
C LYS A 124 -29.84 8.03 -52.71
N GLU A 125 -31.01 8.10 -53.36
CA GLU A 125 -32.13 8.97 -52.97
C GLU A 125 -33.40 8.21 -52.59
N PHE A 126 -33.70 7.11 -53.30
CA PHE A 126 -34.94 6.35 -53.14
C PHE A 126 -34.67 4.95 -52.60
N TYR A 127 -35.58 4.52 -51.77
CA TYR A 127 -35.66 3.16 -51.24
C TYR A 127 -36.83 2.45 -51.92
N TYR A 128 -36.61 1.24 -52.34
CA TYR A 128 -37.58 0.42 -53.08
C TYR A 128 -37.77 -0.89 -52.35
N ILE A 129 -39.03 -1.31 -52.19
CA ILE A 129 -39.36 -2.66 -51.80
C ILE A 129 -40.40 -3.22 -52.78
N GLY A 130 -40.21 -4.46 -53.20
CA GLY A 130 -41.11 -5.11 -54.08
C GLY A 130 -41.53 -6.47 -53.55
N GLN A 131 -42.76 -6.82 -53.78
CA GLN A 131 -43.34 -8.13 -53.48
C GLN A 131 -44.02 -8.72 -54.73
N SER A 132 -43.89 -10.02 -54.98
CA SER A 132 -44.69 -10.73 -55.96
C SER A 132 -45.97 -11.24 -55.37
N PHE A 133 -47.02 -11.21 -56.12
CA PHE A 133 -48.33 -11.74 -55.75
C PHE A 133 -49.05 -12.32 -56.98
N LYS A 134 -50.02 -13.23 -56.75
CA LYS A 134 -50.83 -13.82 -57.81
C LYS A 134 -52.28 -13.29 -57.73
N SER A 135 -52.82 -12.89 -58.88
CA SER A 135 -54.23 -12.52 -59.08
C SER A 135 -54.68 -13.02 -60.45
N ASP A 136 -55.87 -13.66 -60.62
CA ASP A 136 -56.44 -14.17 -61.83
C ASP A 136 -55.47 -15.01 -62.72
N ASP A 137 -54.76 -15.99 -62.12
CA ASP A 137 -53.75 -16.87 -62.78
C ASP A 137 -52.54 -16.14 -63.33
N LYS A 138 -52.42 -14.83 -63.20
CA LYS A 138 -51.22 -14.06 -63.55
C LYS A 138 -50.39 -13.68 -62.32
N GLU A 139 -49.07 -13.63 -62.50
CA GLU A 139 -48.17 -13.15 -61.50
C GLU A 139 -47.87 -11.66 -61.67
N TYR A 140 -47.94 -10.88 -60.57
CA TYR A 140 -47.72 -9.44 -60.54
C TYR A 140 -46.61 -9.08 -59.53
N ILE A 141 -45.96 -7.95 -59.76
CA ILE A 141 -45.00 -7.35 -58.81
C ILE A 141 -45.57 -6.00 -58.39
N ALA A 142 -45.77 -5.82 -57.06
CA ALA A 142 -46.05 -4.54 -56.45
C ALA A 142 -44.72 -3.96 -55.88
N ILE A 143 -44.47 -2.68 -56.16
CA ILE A 143 -43.28 -1.98 -55.69
C ILE A 143 -43.75 -0.68 -55.03
N ALA A 144 -43.33 -0.46 -53.79
CA ALA A 144 -43.42 0.83 -53.14
C ALA A 144 -42.04 1.48 -53.10
N SER A 145 -41.98 2.76 -53.43
CA SER A 145 -40.76 3.53 -53.35
C SER A 145 -41.00 4.86 -52.67
N ALA A 146 -40.05 5.31 -51.87
CA ALA A 146 -40.10 6.62 -51.27
C ALA A 146 -38.69 7.19 -51.03
N LYS A 147 -38.64 8.52 -50.94
CA LYS A 147 -37.39 9.23 -50.61
C LYS A 147 -37.30 9.34 -49.10
N ASN A 148 -36.20 8.83 -48.51
CA ASN A 148 -36.00 8.90 -47.08
C ASN A 148 -35.47 10.27 -46.63
N HIS A 149 -36.32 11.30 -46.80
CA HIS A 149 -35.99 12.68 -46.44
C HIS A 149 -35.80 12.86 -44.96
N TYR A 150 -36.55 12.09 -44.12
CA TYR A 150 -36.42 12.11 -42.67
C TYR A 150 -35.07 11.57 -42.21
N VAL A 151 -34.61 10.47 -42.79
CA VAL A 151 -33.31 9.89 -42.44
C VAL A 151 -32.17 10.87 -42.77
N VAL A 152 -32.18 11.49 -43.92
CA VAL A 152 -31.12 12.45 -44.32
C VAL A 152 -31.09 13.66 -43.39
N TYR A 153 -32.23 14.22 -43.02
CA TYR A 153 -32.34 15.37 -42.11
C TYR A 153 -31.89 15.01 -40.70
N TYR A 154 -32.43 13.93 -40.15
CA TYR A 154 -32.11 13.49 -38.76
C TYR A 154 -30.64 13.02 -38.64
N LEU A 155 -30.06 12.35 -39.63
CA LEU A 155 -28.66 11.98 -39.66
C LEU A 155 -27.76 13.22 -39.71
N GLY A 156 -28.14 14.24 -40.47
CA GLY A 156 -27.43 15.54 -40.48
C GLY A 156 -27.44 16.24 -39.14
N PHE A 157 -28.60 16.26 -38.47
CA PHE A 157 -28.75 16.78 -37.10
C PHE A 157 -27.91 15.97 -36.10
N LEU A 158 -28.05 14.63 -36.11
CA LEU A 158 -27.31 13.71 -35.25
C LEU A 158 -25.78 13.93 -35.41
N LYS A 159 -25.29 13.95 -36.64
CA LYS A 159 -23.88 14.21 -36.92
C LYS A 159 -23.38 15.54 -36.31
N ARG A 160 -24.16 16.60 -36.45
CA ARG A 160 -23.83 17.93 -35.89
C ARG A 160 -23.83 17.90 -34.39
N THR A 161 -24.84 17.25 -33.77
CA THR A 161 -24.92 17.09 -32.32
C THR A 161 -23.76 16.29 -31.76
N LEU A 162 -23.39 15.17 -32.37
CA LEU A 162 -22.22 14.34 -31.95
C LEU A 162 -20.92 15.13 -32.05
N ILE A 163 -20.70 15.90 -33.12
CA ILE A 163 -19.52 16.75 -33.24
C ILE A 163 -19.48 17.79 -32.14
N THR A 164 -20.61 18.45 -31.83
CA THR A 164 -20.69 19.42 -30.74
C THR A 164 -20.39 18.79 -29.39
N CYS A 165 -20.92 17.59 -29.10
CA CYS A 165 -20.62 16.84 -27.90
C CYS A 165 -19.13 16.47 -27.79
N ILE A 166 -18.49 16.08 -28.90
CA ILE A 166 -17.05 15.78 -28.91
C ILE A 166 -16.23 17.02 -28.56
N VAL A 167 -16.56 18.18 -29.17
CA VAL A 167 -15.86 19.44 -28.90
C VAL A 167 -16.01 19.86 -27.44
N LEU A 168 -17.23 19.81 -26.89
CA LEU A 168 -17.48 20.12 -25.49
C LEU A 168 -16.75 19.16 -24.55
N SER A 169 -16.73 17.87 -24.85
CA SER A 169 -16.03 16.87 -24.01
C SER A 169 -14.52 17.08 -24.01
N LEU A 170 -13.92 17.47 -25.13
CA LEU A 170 -12.49 17.83 -25.17
C LEU A 170 -12.20 19.05 -24.30
N PHE A 171 -13.07 20.06 -24.33
CA PHE A 171 -12.93 21.23 -23.48
C PHE A 171 -13.02 20.90 -22.00
N PHE A 172 -14.01 20.11 -21.58
CA PHE A 172 -14.15 19.66 -20.20
C PHE A 172 -13.00 18.75 -19.76
N SER A 173 -12.54 17.85 -20.63
CA SER A 173 -11.36 17.00 -20.37
C SER A 173 -10.10 17.83 -20.11
N MET A 174 -9.90 18.91 -20.85
CA MET A 174 -8.77 19.82 -20.65
C MET A 174 -8.83 20.51 -19.28
N ILE A 175 -10.00 21.05 -18.90
CA ILE A 175 -10.21 21.69 -17.58
C ILE A 175 -9.99 20.70 -16.46
N PHE A 176 -10.58 19.51 -16.56
CA PHE A 176 -10.46 18.46 -15.55
C PHE A 176 -9.00 17.98 -15.38
N SER A 177 -8.29 17.81 -16.50
CA SER A 177 -6.87 17.46 -16.49
C SER A 177 -6.02 18.52 -15.79
N PHE A 178 -6.28 19.81 -16.02
CA PHE A 178 -5.61 20.91 -15.35
C PHE A 178 -5.89 20.94 -13.84
N TYR A 179 -7.15 20.73 -13.45
CA TYR A 179 -7.56 20.66 -12.04
C TYR A 179 -6.87 19.51 -11.31
N LEU A 180 -6.91 18.29 -11.86
CA LEU A 180 -6.24 17.11 -11.29
C LEU A 180 -4.72 17.33 -11.14
N SER A 181 -4.10 17.94 -12.15
CA SER A 181 -2.67 18.26 -12.10
C SER A 181 -2.31 19.15 -10.92
N LYS A 182 -3.09 20.20 -10.69
CA LYS A 182 -2.83 21.17 -9.63
C LYS A 182 -3.12 20.60 -8.23
N THR A 183 -4.21 19.81 -8.10
CA THR A 183 -4.72 19.39 -6.80
C THR A 183 -4.07 18.10 -6.29
N LEU A 184 -3.75 17.15 -7.16
CA LEU A 184 -3.18 15.86 -6.74
C LEU A 184 -1.70 15.74 -7.08
N PHE A 185 -1.30 16.01 -8.31
CA PHE A 185 0.08 15.73 -8.73
C PHE A 185 1.11 16.71 -8.18
N LYS A 186 0.81 17.99 -8.14
CA LYS A 186 1.75 19.02 -7.67
C LYS A 186 2.16 18.84 -6.20
N PRO A 187 1.24 18.57 -5.24
CA PRO A 187 1.58 18.27 -3.86
C PRO A 187 2.44 17.01 -3.72
N ILE A 188 2.08 15.91 -4.41
CA ILE A 188 2.86 14.66 -4.39
C ILE A 188 4.29 14.88 -4.85
N LEU A 189 4.50 15.67 -5.91
CA LEU A 189 5.84 16.01 -6.40
C LEU A 189 6.64 16.84 -5.40
N LYS A 190 5.98 17.77 -4.70
CA LYS A 190 6.61 18.58 -3.64
C LYS A 190 7.06 17.69 -2.48
N ILE A 191 6.20 16.76 -2.03
CA ILE A 191 6.54 15.76 -0.99
C ILE A 191 7.73 14.91 -1.45
N THR A 192 7.66 14.34 -2.66
CA THR A 192 8.74 13.50 -3.21
C THR A 192 10.06 14.26 -3.32
N GLY A 193 10.02 15.53 -3.67
CA GLY A 193 11.21 16.40 -3.71
C GLY A 193 11.82 16.54 -2.32
N LYS A 194 11.02 16.93 -1.32
CA LYS A 194 11.49 17.10 0.06
C LYS A 194 12.02 15.81 0.66
N VAL A 195 11.36 14.66 0.41
CA VAL A 195 11.86 13.34 0.87
C VAL A 195 13.24 13.03 0.32
N LYS A 196 13.54 13.40 -0.93
CA LYS A 196 14.87 13.21 -1.53
C LYS A 196 15.96 14.09 -0.93
N ASP A 197 15.58 15.22 -0.38
CA ASP A 197 16.51 16.16 0.26
C ASP A 197 16.85 15.71 1.69
N ILE A 198 16.07 14.78 2.28
CA ILE A 198 16.31 14.25 3.62
C ILE A 198 17.43 13.18 3.52
N SER A 199 18.47 13.37 4.31
CA SER A 199 19.64 12.50 4.43
C SER A 199 20.00 12.31 5.91
N SER A 200 21.01 11.49 6.19
CA SER A 200 21.54 11.32 7.55
C SER A 200 22.08 12.60 8.19
N GLU A 201 22.42 13.60 7.37
CA GLU A 201 22.96 14.88 7.85
C GLU A 201 21.88 15.88 8.27
N ASN A 202 20.63 15.68 7.80
CA ASN A 202 19.54 16.63 8.00
C ASN A 202 18.21 15.95 8.37
N LEU A 203 18.28 14.87 9.16
CA LEU A 203 17.11 14.08 9.62
C LEU A 203 16.07 14.91 10.39
N HIS A 204 16.44 16.10 10.90
CA HIS A 204 15.53 17.03 11.57
C HIS A 204 14.49 17.68 10.65
N LEU A 205 14.69 17.59 9.32
CA LEU A 205 13.72 18.11 8.36
C LEU A 205 12.42 17.33 8.43
N ARG A 206 11.31 18.05 8.27
CA ARG A 206 9.95 17.48 8.25
C ARG A 206 9.21 17.88 6.98
N LEU A 207 8.29 17.04 6.58
CA LEU A 207 7.35 17.33 5.52
C LEU A 207 6.28 18.28 6.05
N GLU A 208 5.91 19.27 5.21
CA GLU A 208 4.87 20.25 5.55
C GLU A 208 3.49 19.61 5.45
N SER A 209 2.62 19.92 6.41
CA SER A 209 1.21 19.52 6.41
C SER A 209 0.50 19.99 5.13
N GLN A 210 -0.46 19.18 4.67
CA GLN A 210 -1.29 19.43 3.49
C GLN A 210 -2.76 19.52 3.93
N PRO A 211 -3.19 20.63 4.58
CA PRO A 211 -4.51 20.73 5.21
C PRO A 211 -5.66 20.61 4.22
N ASP A 212 -5.43 20.95 2.94
CA ASP A 212 -6.45 20.90 1.88
C ASP A 212 -6.72 19.49 1.35
N ASN A 213 -5.92 18.49 1.75
CA ASN A 213 -6.05 17.10 1.30
C ASN A 213 -5.77 16.15 2.48
N LYS A 214 -6.84 15.57 3.01
CA LYS A 214 -6.78 14.72 4.23
C LYS A 214 -5.90 13.49 4.03
N GLU A 215 -6.01 12.83 2.89
CA GLU A 215 -5.26 11.60 2.58
C GLU A 215 -3.75 11.89 2.44
N LEU A 216 -3.41 13.01 1.83
CA LEU A 216 -2.01 13.43 1.73
C LEU A 216 -1.46 13.90 3.08
N ASN A 217 -2.29 14.49 3.92
CA ASN A 217 -1.89 14.90 5.27
C ASN A 217 -1.57 13.68 6.15
N GLU A 218 -2.41 12.65 6.14
CA GLU A 218 -2.19 11.39 6.85
C GLU A 218 -0.88 10.71 6.41
N LEU A 219 -0.61 10.74 5.08
CA LEU A 219 0.67 10.25 4.55
C LEU A 219 1.86 11.05 5.09
N VAL A 220 1.76 12.38 5.13
CA VAL A 220 2.80 13.28 5.66
C VAL A 220 3.05 13.02 7.14
N GLU A 221 2.00 12.87 7.94
CA GLU A 221 2.10 12.56 9.38
C GLU A 221 2.79 11.21 9.61
N THR A 222 2.34 10.17 8.92
CA THR A 222 2.95 8.83 9.00
C THR A 222 4.44 8.86 8.62
N PHE A 223 4.79 9.64 7.60
CA PHE A 223 6.19 9.79 7.18
C PHE A 223 7.01 10.56 8.21
N ASN A 224 6.46 11.64 8.78
CA ASN A 224 7.13 12.41 9.84
C ASN A 224 7.34 11.57 11.10
N ASP A 225 6.39 10.71 11.48
CA ASP A 225 6.54 9.75 12.58
C ASP A 225 7.65 8.74 12.31
N MET A 226 7.77 8.26 11.08
CA MET A 226 8.89 7.40 10.69
C MET A 226 10.23 8.15 10.80
N LEU A 227 10.28 9.41 10.34
CA LEU A 227 11.47 10.26 10.48
C LEU A 227 11.84 10.49 11.94
N ASN A 228 10.87 10.75 12.84
CA ASN A 228 11.11 10.87 14.26
C ASN A 228 11.79 9.64 14.86
N ARG A 229 11.33 8.45 14.49
CA ARG A 229 11.92 7.17 14.93
C ARG A 229 13.34 6.99 14.41
N ILE A 230 13.59 7.34 13.15
CA ILE A 230 14.94 7.25 12.55
C ILE A 230 15.88 8.24 13.21
N GLU A 231 15.47 9.50 13.40
CA GLU A 231 16.27 10.55 14.03
C GLU A 231 16.66 10.15 15.46
N THR A 232 15.69 9.74 16.27
CA THR A 232 15.93 9.27 17.65
C THR A 232 16.90 8.07 17.66
N SER A 233 16.75 7.13 16.72
CA SER A 233 17.66 5.99 16.61
C SER A 233 19.07 6.43 16.24
N PHE A 234 19.21 7.35 15.31
CA PHE A 234 20.49 7.88 14.82
C PHE A 234 21.19 8.71 15.89
N GLU A 235 20.47 9.55 16.63
CA GLU A 235 21.01 10.30 17.76
C GLU A 235 21.51 9.36 18.86
N THR A 236 20.73 8.34 19.22
CA THR A 236 21.12 7.30 20.18
C THR A 236 22.40 6.61 19.73
N GLN A 237 22.53 6.29 18.44
CA GLN A 237 23.72 5.66 17.88
C GLN A 237 24.94 6.58 17.94
N ASN A 238 24.78 7.87 17.61
CA ASN A 238 25.87 8.84 17.67
C ASN A 238 26.35 9.08 19.10
N HIS A 239 25.42 9.19 20.06
CA HIS A 239 25.76 9.28 21.48
C HIS A 239 26.51 8.03 21.96
N LEU A 240 26.10 6.83 21.52
CA LEU A 240 26.80 5.60 21.82
C LEU A 240 28.26 5.65 21.32
N ILE A 241 28.48 6.01 20.05
CA ILE A 241 29.82 6.06 19.43
C ILE A 241 30.70 7.09 20.17
N GLY A 242 30.15 8.28 20.51
CA GLY A 242 30.86 9.31 21.24
C GLY A 242 31.31 8.83 22.63
N ASN A 243 30.39 8.27 23.41
CA ASN A 243 30.64 7.76 24.75
C ASN A 243 31.64 6.61 24.72
N VAL A 244 31.50 5.67 23.79
CA VAL A 244 32.43 4.55 23.57
C VAL A 244 33.84 5.05 23.32
N SER A 245 34.02 5.99 22.41
CA SER A 245 35.32 6.52 22.05
C SER A 245 36.01 7.14 23.27
N HIS A 246 35.28 7.84 24.11
CA HIS A 246 35.80 8.45 25.35
C HIS A 246 36.17 7.39 26.39
N GLU A 247 35.28 6.41 26.61
CA GLU A 247 35.45 5.35 27.60
C GLU A 247 36.57 4.34 27.27
N LEU A 248 36.90 4.17 25.98
CA LEU A 248 38.01 3.33 25.53
C LEU A 248 39.36 4.10 25.55
N ARG A 249 39.33 5.42 25.31
CA ARG A 249 40.56 6.24 25.28
C ARG A 249 41.21 6.33 26.67
N THR A 250 40.42 6.45 27.75
CA THR A 250 40.92 6.63 29.11
C THR A 250 41.86 5.48 29.57
N PRO A 251 41.40 4.20 29.59
CA PRO A 251 42.31 3.10 29.98
C PRO A 251 43.48 2.92 28.99
N LEU A 252 43.25 3.17 27.70
CA LEU A 252 44.34 3.09 26.69
C LEU A 252 45.43 4.14 27.00
N THR A 253 45.02 5.37 27.34
CA THR A 253 46.00 6.44 27.72
C THR A 253 46.75 6.08 29.02
N SER A 254 46.06 5.46 30.00
CA SER A 254 46.71 4.97 31.22
C SER A 254 47.76 3.90 30.92
N ILE A 255 47.38 2.87 30.09
CA ILE A 255 48.33 1.81 29.67
C ILE A 255 49.53 2.42 28.97
N MET A 256 49.30 3.33 28.03
CA MET A 256 50.39 3.97 27.27
C MET A 256 51.28 4.85 28.20
N GLY A 257 50.67 5.57 29.15
CA GLY A 257 51.39 6.39 30.07
C GLY A 257 52.29 5.60 31.05
N GLU A 258 51.74 4.50 31.61
CA GLU A 258 52.52 3.61 32.46
C GLU A 258 53.70 2.95 31.73
N ALA A 259 53.42 2.52 30.48
CA ALA A 259 54.45 1.93 29.63
C ALA A 259 55.53 2.96 29.28
N ASP A 260 55.17 4.19 28.91
CA ASP A 260 56.11 5.25 28.51
C ASP A 260 57.01 5.65 29.71
N VAL A 261 56.42 5.81 30.89
CA VAL A 261 57.17 6.09 32.13
C VAL A 261 58.10 4.95 32.47
N ALA A 262 57.67 3.68 32.34
CA ALA A 262 58.53 2.52 32.59
C ALA A 262 59.71 2.41 31.62
N LEU A 263 59.53 2.88 30.38
CA LEU A 263 60.57 2.89 29.34
C LEU A 263 61.53 4.08 29.48
N SER A 264 61.08 5.19 30.06
CA SER A 264 61.85 6.45 30.16
C SER A 264 62.84 6.47 31.30
N ILE A 265 62.62 5.71 32.36
CA ILE A 265 63.44 5.71 33.57
C ILE A 265 63.81 4.29 33.94
N SER A 266 65.11 4.03 34.25
CA SER A 266 65.56 2.72 34.72
C SER A 266 64.93 2.45 36.14
N ARG A 267 64.32 1.32 36.31
CA ARG A 267 63.60 0.87 37.49
C ARG A 267 64.15 -0.45 38.04
N THR A 268 63.83 -0.76 39.26
CA THR A 268 64.09 -2.09 39.83
C THR A 268 63.14 -3.14 39.25
N GLY A 269 63.46 -4.41 39.40
CA GLY A 269 62.64 -5.50 38.92
C GLY A 269 61.26 -5.52 39.52
N ASP A 270 61.13 -5.16 40.78
CA ASP A 270 59.87 -5.09 41.54
C ASP A 270 58.97 -3.92 41.02
N GLU A 271 59.59 -2.75 40.76
CA GLU A 271 58.87 -1.59 40.17
C GLU A 271 58.37 -1.87 38.75
N TYR A 272 59.14 -2.60 37.92
CA TYR A 272 58.64 -3.05 36.61
C TYR A 272 57.48 -4.02 36.75
N LYS A 273 57.54 -4.92 37.74
CA LYS A 273 56.45 -5.88 37.98
C LYS A 273 55.16 -5.15 38.40
N GLU A 274 55.23 -4.17 39.28
CA GLU A 274 54.08 -3.35 39.69
C GLU A 274 53.48 -2.61 38.49
N THR A 275 54.30 -1.99 37.64
CA THR A 275 53.85 -1.32 36.45
C THR A 275 53.16 -2.28 35.47
N LEU A 276 53.70 -3.49 35.28
CA LEU A 276 53.07 -4.51 34.41
C LEU A 276 51.75 -5.01 35.01
N GLU A 277 51.62 -5.13 36.31
CA GLU A 277 50.33 -5.47 36.98
C GLU A 277 49.26 -4.39 36.75
N ILE A 278 49.64 -3.10 36.84
CA ILE A 278 48.73 -1.98 36.51
C ILE A 278 48.31 -2.02 35.05
N ILE A 279 49.25 -2.22 34.13
CA ILE A 279 48.94 -2.33 32.68
C ILE A 279 48.01 -3.50 32.41
N LEU A 280 48.25 -4.64 33.06
CA LEU A 280 47.43 -5.84 32.88
C LEU A 280 46.00 -5.60 33.39
N ASP A 281 45.86 -4.99 34.56
CA ASP A 281 44.54 -4.67 35.14
C ASP A 281 43.75 -3.70 34.24
N GLU A 282 44.38 -2.66 33.70
CA GLU A 282 43.76 -1.74 32.77
C GLU A 282 43.41 -2.39 31.41
N ALA A 283 44.22 -3.32 30.92
CA ALA A 283 43.95 -4.09 29.72
C ALA A 283 42.77 -5.05 29.90
N GLU A 284 42.65 -5.72 31.05
CA GLU A 284 41.50 -6.56 31.39
C GLU A 284 40.20 -5.74 31.52
N LYS A 285 40.25 -4.55 32.12
CA LYS A 285 39.11 -3.62 32.19
C LYS A 285 38.68 -3.21 30.79
N LEU A 286 39.63 -2.91 29.90
CA LEU A 286 39.35 -2.55 28.51
C LEU A 286 38.70 -3.71 27.74
N ASP A 287 39.19 -4.95 27.88
CA ASP A 287 38.60 -6.15 27.26
C ASP A 287 37.13 -6.37 27.71
N LYS A 288 36.87 -6.23 29.03
CA LYS A 288 35.49 -6.32 29.57
C LYS A 288 34.57 -5.26 28.98
N LYS A 289 35.05 -4.00 28.83
CA LYS A 289 34.32 -2.92 28.21
C LYS A 289 34.00 -3.22 26.74
N ILE A 290 34.98 -3.72 25.96
CA ILE A 290 34.82 -4.06 24.55
C ILE A 290 33.78 -5.19 24.38
N LYS A 291 33.88 -6.26 25.17
CA LYS A 291 32.94 -7.39 25.13
C LYS A 291 31.51 -6.94 25.40
N ALA A 292 31.31 -6.12 26.41
CA ALA A 292 30.00 -5.59 26.75
C ALA A 292 29.42 -4.68 25.64
N LEU A 293 30.27 -3.92 24.98
CA LEU A 293 29.90 -3.07 23.87
C LEU A 293 29.48 -3.86 22.63
N LEU A 294 30.24 -4.89 22.28
CA LEU A 294 29.87 -5.81 21.18
C LEU A 294 28.50 -6.45 21.45
N MET A 295 28.22 -6.79 22.71
CA MET A 295 26.95 -7.37 23.12
C MET A 295 25.79 -6.38 22.99
N ILE A 296 25.99 -5.10 23.37
CA ILE A 296 24.99 -4.03 23.14
C ILE A 296 24.75 -3.85 21.64
N ALA A 297 25.80 -3.82 20.82
CA ALA A 297 25.68 -3.69 19.36
C ALA A 297 24.92 -4.86 18.74
N GLN A 298 25.23 -6.09 19.14
CA GLN A 298 24.52 -7.29 18.65
C GLN A 298 23.06 -7.37 19.10
N THR A 299 22.73 -6.87 20.29
CA THR A 299 21.37 -6.88 20.84
C THR A 299 20.54 -5.67 20.42
N GLY A 300 21.16 -4.58 19.96
CA GLY A 300 20.48 -3.32 19.64
C GLY A 300 20.13 -3.11 18.15
N PHE A 301 20.90 -3.69 17.22
CA PHE A 301 20.80 -3.31 15.79
C PHE A 301 20.25 -4.38 14.85
N ASP A 302 20.35 -5.67 15.13
CA ASP A 302 20.11 -6.66 14.09
C ASP A 302 18.90 -7.59 14.32
N GLY A 303 18.17 -7.52 15.40
CA GLY A 303 16.92 -8.29 15.60
C GLY A 303 16.97 -9.80 15.21
N LYS A 304 18.08 -10.27 14.66
CA LYS A 304 18.31 -11.68 14.28
C LYS A 304 18.70 -12.47 15.51
N ILE A 305 17.69 -12.82 16.27
CA ILE A 305 17.89 -13.69 17.43
C ILE A 305 18.24 -15.07 16.92
N GLN A 306 19.40 -15.56 17.32
CA GLN A 306 19.73 -16.96 17.26
C GLN A 306 18.68 -17.70 18.10
N LYS A 307 17.99 -18.65 17.49
CA LYS A 307 17.08 -19.64 18.06
C LYS A 307 16.31 -19.21 19.32
N MET A 308 15.03 -18.92 19.17
CA MET A 308 14.08 -18.69 20.26
C MET A 308 13.49 -20.02 20.71
N ASP A 309 13.77 -20.42 21.92
CA ASP A 309 13.25 -21.65 22.54
C ASP A 309 12.21 -21.32 23.67
N LYS A 310 11.60 -22.35 24.23
CA LYS A 310 10.70 -22.21 25.38
C LYS A 310 11.53 -22.20 26.67
N VAL A 311 11.68 -21.04 27.26
CA VAL A 311 12.45 -20.87 28.50
C VAL A 311 11.53 -20.87 29.71
N ARG A 312 11.86 -21.63 30.74
CA ARG A 312 11.19 -21.64 32.04
C ARG A 312 11.85 -20.62 32.96
N ILE A 313 11.12 -19.55 33.26
CA ILE A 313 11.66 -18.43 34.03
C ILE A 313 11.97 -18.80 35.50
N ASP A 314 11.21 -19.71 36.10
CA ASP A 314 11.49 -20.22 37.43
C ASP A 314 12.84 -20.98 37.51
N GLN A 315 13.14 -21.80 36.52
CA GLN A 315 14.42 -22.51 36.42
C GLN A 315 15.58 -21.51 36.13
N LEU A 316 15.37 -20.61 35.22
CA LEU A 316 16.35 -19.57 34.89
C LEU A 316 16.71 -18.71 36.11
N LEU A 317 15.73 -18.29 36.92
CA LEU A 317 15.97 -17.53 38.14
C LEU A 317 16.79 -18.33 39.17
N TRP A 318 16.48 -19.63 39.31
CA TRP A 318 17.24 -20.49 40.20
C TRP A 318 18.70 -20.60 39.76
N ASP A 319 18.96 -20.84 38.48
CA ASP A 319 20.32 -20.95 37.96
C ASP A 319 21.11 -19.63 38.06
N VAL A 320 20.45 -18.48 37.83
CA VAL A 320 21.06 -17.15 38.02
C VAL A 320 21.47 -16.94 39.50
N ILE A 321 20.57 -17.23 40.44
CA ILE A 321 20.82 -17.03 41.88
C ILE A 321 21.95 -17.95 42.34
N GLU A 322 21.98 -19.20 41.92
CA GLU A 322 23.03 -20.15 42.23
C GLU A 322 24.39 -19.67 41.66
N THR A 323 24.41 -19.21 40.43
CA THR A 323 25.60 -18.66 39.80
C THR A 323 26.14 -17.44 40.53
N LEU A 324 25.28 -16.50 40.90
CA LEU A 324 25.67 -15.29 41.63
C LEU A 324 26.20 -15.61 43.04
N ARG A 325 25.64 -16.58 43.76
CA ARG A 325 26.14 -17.04 45.03
C ARG A 325 27.52 -17.73 44.95
N LYS A 326 27.79 -18.43 43.83
CA LYS A 326 29.10 -19.04 43.59
C LYS A 326 30.16 -18.00 43.27
N ILE A 327 29.77 -16.94 42.52
CA ILE A 327 30.72 -15.84 42.16
C ILE A 327 31.14 -15.03 43.39
N ASP A 328 30.19 -14.68 44.24
CA ASP A 328 30.45 -13.96 45.46
C ASP A 328 29.51 -14.42 46.57
N THR A 329 30.07 -15.02 47.62
CA THR A 329 29.31 -15.54 48.77
C THR A 329 28.60 -14.48 49.60
N ARG A 330 28.96 -13.21 49.41
CA ARG A 330 28.30 -12.07 50.08
C ARG A 330 26.94 -11.74 49.48
N ASN A 331 26.64 -12.24 48.26
CA ASN A 331 25.38 -12.00 47.59
C ASN A 331 24.20 -12.61 48.38
N ASN A 332 23.45 -11.78 49.07
CA ASN A 332 22.30 -12.16 49.87
C ASN A 332 21.02 -12.02 49.05
N ILE A 333 20.64 -13.06 48.32
CA ILE A 333 19.50 -13.06 47.38
C ILE A 333 18.39 -13.94 47.97
N TYR A 334 17.20 -13.37 48.17
CA TYR A 334 15.98 -14.08 48.63
C TYR A 334 14.99 -14.25 47.47
N LEU A 335 14.71 -15.48 47.11
CA LEU A 335 13.70 -15.80 46.08
C LEU A 335 12.33 -15.95 46.76
N ASP A 336 11.42 -15.06 46.42
CA ASP A 336 10.04 -15.09 46.85
C ASP A 336 9.16 -15.78 45.80
N ILE A 337 8.65 -16.94 46.18
CA ILE A 337 7.80 -17.80 45.31
C ILE A 337 6.30 -17.72 45.66
N SER A 338 5.91 -16.77 46.53
CA SER A 338 4.53 -16.67 47.06
C SER A 338 3.49 -16.34 45.97
N MET A 339 3.92 -15.78 44.81
CA MET A 339 3.06 -15.39 43.70
C MET A 339 3.15 -16.36 42.51
N LEU A 340 3.69 -17.58 42.74
CA LEU A 340 3.76 -18.58 41.66
C LEU A 340 2.35 -19.05 41.26
N PRO A 341 2.07 -19.20 39.98
CA PRO A 341 0.79 -19.71 39.51
C PRO A 341 0.67 -21.25 39.74
N ASP A 342 -0.53 -21.73 39.98
CA ASP A 342 -0.81 -23.19 40.14
C ASP A 342 -0.37 -23.99 38.89
N ASN A 343 -0.42 -23.37 37.70
CA ASN A 343 0.00 -23.96 36.45
C ASN A 343 1.40 -23.50 36.05
N PRO A 344 2.45 -24.37 36.18
CA PRO A 344 3.82 -24.02 35.81
C PRO A 344 4.02 -23.67 34.32
N LYS A 345 3.08 -24.05 33.47
CA LYS A 345 3.13 -23.71 32.05
C LYS A 345 3.07 -22.20 31.82
N LYS A 346 2.41 -21.44 32.70
CA LYS A 346 2.31 -19.97 32.63
C LYS A 346 3.65 -19.26 32.85
N LEU A 347 4.66 -19.96 33.39
CA LEU A 347 6.02 -19.43 33.58
C LEU A 347 6.93 -19.61 32.37
N LYS A 348 6.42 -20.04 31.22
CA LYS A 348 7.19 -20.23 29.99
C LYS A 348 7.12 -18.97 29.13
N VAL A 349 8.29 -18.53 28.68
CA VAL A 349 8.49 -17.40 27.78
C VAL A 349 9.20 -17.90 26.51
N GLN A 350 8.92 -17.30 25.38
CA GLN A 350 9.68 -17.55 24.16
C GLN A 350 10.94 -16.69 24.18
N GLY A 351 12.12 -17.31 24.12
CA GLY A 351 13.35 -16.55 24.24
C GLY A 351 14.63 -17.35 24.08
N ASN A 352 15.74 -16.63 24.11
CA ASN A 352 17.08 -17.19 24.20
C ASN A 352 17.51 -17.23 25.67
N GLU A 353 17.68 -18.44 26.22
CA GLU A 353 17.98 -18.68 27.63
C GLU A 353 19.25 -17.97 28.09
N GLN A 354 20.31 -17.99 27.28
CA GLN A 354 21.59 -17.35 27.62
C GLN A 354 21.47 -15.83 27.74
N LEU A 355 20.74 -15.20 26.82
CA LEU A 355 20.50 -13.75 26.87
C LEU A 355 19.60 -13.37 28.06
N LEU A 356 18.53 -14.12 28.30
CA LEU A 356 17.66 -13.89 29.45
C LEU A 356 18.41 -14.07 30.76
N HIS A 357 19.24 -15.12 30.87
CA HIS A 357 20.11 -15.34 32.02
C HIS A 357 21.04 -14.15 32.25
N LEU A 358 21.67 -13.62 31.20
CA LEU A 358 22.54 -12.47 31.29
C LEU A 358 21.79 -11.20 31.74
N ALA A 359 20.61 -10.94 31.20
CA ALA A 359 19.79 -9.77 31.58
C ALA A 359 19.44 -9.80 33.07
N VAL A 360 18.92 -10.94 33.54
CA VAL A 360 18.53 -11.09 34.94
C VAL A 360 19.74 -11.04 35.88
N THR A 361 20.87 -11.68 35.48
CA THR A 361 22.13 -11.61 36.21
C THR A 361 22.59 -10.16 36.44
N ASN A 362 22.60 -9.34 35.38
CA ASN A 362 23.01 -7.93 35.49
C ASN A 362 22.15 -7.13 36.44
N ILE A 363 20.84 -7.38 36.48
CA ILE A 363 19.93 -6.63 37.36
C ILE A 363 20.09 -7.07 38.80
N ILE A 364 20.12 -8.38 39.09
CA ILE A 364 20.28 -8.89 40.46
C ILE A 364 21.66 -8.49 41.03
N GLN A 365 22.73 -8.59 40.20
CA GLN A 365 24.05 -8.21 40.57
C GLN A 365 24.14 -6.70 40.93
N ASN A 366 23.45 -5.83 40.16
CA ASN A 366 23.33 -4.41 40.50
C ASN A 366 22.65 -4.23 41.85
N GLY A 367 21.54 -4.92 42.09
CA GLY A 367 20.85 -4.88 43.40
C GLY A 367 21.76 -5.27 44.56
N CYS A 368 22.52 -6.38 44.44
CA CYS A 368 23.47 -6.80 45.48
C CYS A 368 24.55 -5.77 45.72
N LYS A 369 25.12 -5.26 44.63
CA LYS A 369 26.22 -4.29 44.69
C LYS A 369 25.82 -2.95 45.30
N TYR A 370 24.74 -2.34 44.80
CA TYR A 370 24.32 -1.01 45.25
C TYR A 370 23.58 -1.01 46.56
N SER A 371 23.13 -2.18 47.07
CA SER A 371 22.65 -2.35 48.46
C SER A 371 23.76 -2.66 49.48
N ASN A 372 25.02 -2.65 49.06
CA ASN A 372 26.16 -3.07 49.87
C ASN A 372 25.95 -4.50 50.44
N PHE A 373 25.53 -5.43 49.55
CA PHE A 373 25.22 -6.84 49.83
C PHE A 373 24.11 -7.08 50.88
N GLN A 374 23.24 -6.07 51.12
CA GLN A 374 22.00 -6.31 51.85
C GLN A 374 21.10 -7.24 51.06
N GLN A 375 20.05 -7.75 51.73
CA GLN A 375 19.13 -8.69 51.08
C GLN A 375 18.45 -8.07 49.87
N VAL A 376 18.62 -8.73 48.71
CA VAL A 376 17.88 -8.45 47.46
C VAL A 376 16.73 -9.43 47.35
N LYS A 377 15.51 -8.92 47.28
CA LYS A 377 14.31 -9.73 47.10
C LYS A 377 13.99 -9.90 45.60
N VAL A 378 13.92 -11.16 45.12
CA VAL A 378 13.51 -11.51 43.76
C VAL A 378 12.18 -12.20 43.86
N SER A 379 11.13 -11.64 43.28
CA SER A 379 9.78 -12.22 43.29
C SER A 379 9.41 -12.63 41.87
N LEU A 380 8.78 -13.80 41.72
CA LEU A 380 8.30 -14.35 40.45
C LEU A 380 6.80 -14.55 40.50
N GLY A 381 6.08 -14.06 39.50
CA GLY A 381 4.64 -14.24 39.33
C GLY A 381 4.24 -14.37 37.89
N ALA A 382 3.03 -14.84 37.63
CA ALA A 382 2.46 -14.86 36.28
C ALA A 382 0.96 -14.62 36.31
N THR A 383 0.48 -13.95 35.29
CA THR A 383 -0.94 -13.79 34.95
C THR A 383 -1.33 -14.77 33.81
N ASP A 384 -2.49 -14.59 33.25
CA ASP A 384 -2.91 -15.37 32.07
C ASP A 384 -2.13 -14.99 30.81
N THR A 385 -1.61 -13.76 30.74
CA THR A 385 -0.92 -13.21 29.57
C THR A 385 0.57 -13.01 29.75
N ASP A 386 1.03 -12.73 30.99
CA ASP A 386 2.37 -12.24 31.22
C ASP A 386 3.08 -12.95 32.40
N VAL A 387 4.41 -12.98 32.33
CA VAL A 387 5.30 -13.39 33.40
C VAL A 387 6.01 -12.16 33.97
N TYR A 388 6.06 -12.02 35.30
CA TYR A 388 6.67 -10.89 35.99
C TYR A 388 7.83 -11.36 36.86
N ILE A 389 8.97 -10.68 36.71
CA ILE A 389 10.11 -10.79 37.63
C ILE A 389 10.25 -9.43 38.32
N ILE A 390 10.20 -9.38 39.61
CA ILE A 390 10.36 -8.17 40.40
C ILE A 390 11.60 -8.31 41.31
N ILE A 391 12.58 -7.44 41.07
CA ILE A 391 13.85 -7.42 41.83
C ILE A 391 13.87 -6.15 42.63
N LYS A 392 13.92 -6.26 43.97
CA LYS A 392 13.90 -5.15 44.91
C LYS A 392 15.14 -5.19 45.78
N ASP A 393 15.88 -4.11 45.84
CA ASP A 393 16.96 -3.85 46.76
C ASP A 393 16.64 -2.68 47.74
N ASN A 394 17.38 -2.59 48.80
CA ASN A 394 17.31 -1.49 49.78
C ASN A 394 18.62 -0.66 49.76
N GLY A 395 19.16 -0.46 48.55
CA GLY A 395 20.43 0.23 48.33
C GLY A 395 20.33 1.75 48.33
N ILE A 396 21.38 2.36 47.75
CA ILE A 396 21.54 3.82 47.68
C ILE A 396 20.47 4.50 46.82
N GLY A 397 19.68 3.74 46.02
CA GLY A 397 18.73 4.29 45.07
C GLY A 397 19.37 5.13 43.96
N ILE A 398 18.50 5.80 43.18
CA ILE A 398 18.89 6.64 42.04
C ILE A 398 18.28 8.03 42.21
N PRO A 399 19.06 9.13 42.06
CA PRO A 399 18.52 10.47 42.04
C PRO A 399 17.44 10.68 40.99
N GLN A 400 16.35 11.34 41.32
CA GLN A 400 15.17 11.48 40.44
C GLN A 400 15.50 12.19 39.10
N GLU A 401 16.41 13.16 39.15
CA GLU A 401 16.86 13.94 37.99
C GLU A 401 17.65 13.09 36.97
N GLU A 402 18.20 11.96 37.41
CA GLU A 402 19.06 11.07 36.62
C GLU A 402 18.30 9.85 36.08
N MET A 403 17.05 9.62 36.51
CA MET A 403 16.23 8.46 36.08
C MET A 403 16.07 8.32 34.59
N ASN A 404 16.04 9.42 33.86
CA ASN A 404 15.91 9.39 32.39
C ASN A 404 17.19 8.91 31.70
N LYS A 405 18.35 8.95 32.35
CA LYS A 405 19.68 8.63 31.81
C LYS A 405 20.17 7.24 32.16
N ILE A 406 19.50 6.50 33.06
CA ILE A 406 19.95 5.18 33.55
C ILE A 406 20.03 4.12 32.43
N TYR A 407 19.40 4.37 31.30
CA TYR A 407 19.41 3.51 30.14
C TYR A 407 20.46 3.90 29.11
N ASP A 408 21.15 5.02 29.30
CA ASP A 408 22.25 5.44 28.41
C ASP A 408 23.48 4.58 28.71
N PRO A 409 24.07 3.95 27.66
CA PRO A 409 25.29 3.19 27.87
C PRO A 409 26.42 4.03 28.46
N PHE A 410 27.16 3.47 29.42
CA PHE A 410 28.24 4.10 30.20
C PHE A 410 27.78 5.18 31.17
N PHE A 411 26.49 5.49 31.24
CA PHE A 411 25.99 6.40 32.28
C PHE A 411 26.06 5.75 33.67
N ARG A 412 26.48 6.52 34.61
CA ARG A 412 26.55 6.16 36.04
C ARG A 412 25.97 7.29 36.87
N ALA A 413 25.05 6.96 37.77
CA ALA A 413 24.48 7.95 38.67
C ALA A 413 25.56 8.57 39.57
N SER A 414 25.40 9.85 39.89
CA SER A 414 26.37 10.66 40.65
C SER A 414 26.72 10.08 42.03
N ASN A 415 25.78 9.36 42.65
CA ASN A 415 25.92 8.69 43.92
C ASN A 415 26.63 7.32 43.86
N THR A 416 27.06 6.87 42.67
CA THR A 416 27.70 5.53 42.43
C THR A 416 29.22 5.58 42.38
N LYS A 417 29.89 6.70 42.67
CA LYS A 417 31.36 6.88 42.52
C LYS A 417 32.20 5.84 43.27
N ASN A 418 31.72 5.38 44.42
CA ASN A 418 32.43 4.40 45.26
C ASN A 418 32.16 2.94 44.88
N TYR A 419 31.35 2.70 43.85
CA TYR A 419 31.02 1.35 43.38
C TYR A 419 31.68 1.09 42.03
N GLU A 420 32.31 -0.06 41.86
CA GLU A 420 32.87 -0.45 40.60
C GLU A 420 31.79 -0.70 39.52
N GLY A 421 32.08 -0.43 38.25
CA GLY A 421 31.19 -0.77 37.14
C GLY A 421 31.25 0.23 36.01
N TYR A 422 30.75 -0.22 34.82
CA TYR A 422 30.93 0.49 33.58
C TYR A 422 29.63 1.15 33.06
N GLY A 423 28.53 1.06 33.75
CA GLY A 423 27.25 1.66 33.33
C GLY A 423 26.62 0.95 32.11
N ILE A 424 26.94 -0.34 31.91
CA ILE A 424 26.50 -1.11 30.70
C ILE A 424 25.36 -2.10 31.06
N GLY A 425 25.31 -2.59 32.31
CA GLY A 425 24.46 -3.73 32.67
C GLY A 425 22.95 -3.47 32.49
N LEU A 426 22.45 -2.30 32.93
CA LEU A 426 21.03 -1.97 32.81
C LEU A 426 20.60 -1.67 31.35
N PRO A 427 21.34 -0.90 30.52
CA PRO A 427 21.09 -0.76 29.10
C PRO A 427 21.03 -2.10 28.37
N LEU A 428 22.00 -2.98 28.63
CA LEU A 428 22.04 -4.32 28.03
C LEU A 428 20.83 -5.16 28.44
N ALA A 429 20.49 -5.18 29.72
CA ALA A 429 19.31 -5.91 30.20
C ALA A 429 18.02 -5.41 29.55
N ARG A 430 17.86 -4.07 29.44
CA ARG A 430 16.71 -3.48 28.75
C ARG A 430 16.62 -3.91 27.28
N ASN A 431 17.72 -3.89 26.54
CA ASN A 431 17.75 -4.31 25.15
C ASN A 431 17.37 -5.80 25.02
N ILE A 432 17.94 -6.67 25.86
CA ILE A 432 17.59 -8.09 25.86
C ILE A 432 16.09 -8.29 26.18
N VAL A 433 15.56 -7.63 27.17
CA VAL A 433 14.13 -7.73 27.52
C VAL A 433 13.26 -7.29 26.33
N ARG A 434 13.59 -6.19 25.66
CA ARG A 434 12.87 -5.72 24.46
C ARG A 434 12.95 -6.68 23.30
N MET A 435 14.11 -7.30 23.06
CA MET A 435 14.27 -8.34 22.03
C MET A 435 13.33 -9.54 22.26
N HIS A 436 12.92 -9.76 23.51
CA HIS A 436 11.99 -10.82 23.91
C HIS A 436 10.54 -10.32 24.05
N ASN A 437 10.19 -9.20 23.39
CA ASN A 437 8.88 -8.54 23.47
C ASN A 437 8.48 -8.19 24.91
N GLY A 438 9.44 -8.07 25.82
CA GLY A 438 9.22 -7.72 27.20
C GLY A 438 9.37 -6.22 27.47
N GLU A 439 9.04 -5.85 28.69
CA GLU A 439 9.17 -4.49 29.21
C GLU A 439 9.99 -4.50 30.51
N LEU A 440 10.91 -3.54 30.67
CA LEU A 440 11.70 -3.33 31.86
C LEU A 440 11.41 -1.94 32.43
N ILE A 441 10.92 -1.90 33.67
CA ILE A 441 10.55 -0.67 34.38
C ILE A 441 11.40 -0.58 35.65
N VAL A 442 12.03 0.58 35.86
CA VAL A 442 12.81 0.88 37.06
C VAL A 442 12.07 1.94 37.88
N SER A 443 11.88 1.67 39.13
CA SER A 443 11.36 2.63 40.12
C SER A 443 12.36 2.75 41.25
N SER A 444 12.87 3.95 41.53
CA SER A 444 13.89 4.20 42.56
C SER A 444 13.72 5.56 43.20
N HIS A 445 14.09 5.62 44.47
CA HIS A 445 14.23 6.87 45.21
C HIS A 445 15.58 6.84 45.93
N GLU A 446 16.26 7.97 45.95
CA GLU A 446 17.56 8.09 46.58
C GLU A 446 17.46 7.69 48.08
N ASN A 447 18.41 6.85 48.53
CA ASN A 447 18.47 6.26 49.87
C ASN A 447 17.26 5.37 50.30
N GLN A 448 16.41 4.96 49.35
CA GLN A 448 15.27 4.06 49.60
C GLN A 448 15.34 2.75 48.79
N GLY A 449 16.41 2.59 47.99
CA GLY A 449 16.61 1.42 47.15
C GLY A 449 15.97 1.52 45.78
N THR A 450 16.06 0.41 45.03
CA THR A 450 15.55 0.31 43.66
C THR A 450 14.69 -0.92 43.50
N THR A 451 13.61 -0.77 42.74
CA THR A 451 12.76 -1.87 42.26
C THR A 451 12.79 -1.94 40.74
N VAL A 452 13.23 -3.06 40.23
CA VAL A 452 13.22 -3.34 38.80
C VAL A 452 12.14 -4.41 38.50
N GLN A 453 11.21 -4.06 37.69
CA GLN A 453 10.16 -4.97 37.20
C GLN A 453 10.43 -5.33 35.73
N ILE A 454 10.47 -6.64 35.46
CA ILE A 454 10.55 -7.18 34.11
C ILE A 454 9.23 -7.88 33.81
N ARG A 455 8.63 -7.60 32.68
CA ARG A 455 7.43 -8.25 32.16
C ARG A 455 7.76 -8.92 30.83
N PHE A 456 7.37 -10.17 30.67
CA PHE A 456 7.42 -10.90 29.41
C PHE A 456 6.04 -11.44 29.07
N PRO A 457 5.60 -11.40 27.80
CA PRO A 457 4.43 -12.13 27.37
C PRO A 457 4.66 -13.64 27.56
N ASN A 458 3.67 -14.36 28.10
CA ASN A 458 3.82 -15.78 28.28
C ASN A 458 3.71 -16.51 26.92
N PHE A 459 4.29 -17.71 26.83
CA PHE A 459 4.34 -18.47 25.57
C PHE A 459 2.96 -18.77 24.97
N TYR A 460 1.91 -18.85 25.76
CA TYR A 460 0.56 -19.20 25.29
C TYR A 460 -0.21 -17.97 24.79
N SER A 461 0.04 -16.79 25.31
CA SER A 461 -0.57 -15.54 24.80
C SER A 461 -0.02 -15.18 23.42
N THR A 462 1.27 -15.36 23.21
CA THR A 462 1.92 -15.10 21.91
C THR A 462 1.37 -15.98 20.78
N GLN A 463 1.02 -17.24 21.08
CA GLN A 463 0.40 -18.15 20.09
C GLN A 463 -1.07 -17.82 19.76
N GLN A 464 -1.78 -17.11 20.63
CA GLN A 464 -3.15 -16.65 20.33
C GLN A 464 -3.17 -15.43 19.43
N GLU A 465 -2.21 -14.53 19.54
CA GLU A 465 -2.07 -13.38 18.65
C GLU A 465 -1.65 -13.79 17.23
N GLU A 466 -0.72 -14.74 17.09
CA GLU A 466 -0.31 -15.26 15.76
C GLU A 466 -1.42 -16.03 15.01
N LYS A 467 -2.46 -16.51 15.70
CA LYS A 467 -3.60 -17.17 15.07
C LYS A 467 -4.73 -16.23 14.67
N LEU A 468 -4.67 -14.96 15.09
CA LEU A 468 -5.67 -13.93 14.82
C LEU A 468 -5.25 -12.95 13.72
N VAL A 469 -4.02 -13.02 13.23
CA VAL A 469 -3.46 -12.33 12.08
C VAL A 469 -3.36 -13.29 10.88
#